data_a59b80e6a762b4f0cca6225d431fc538
#
_entry.id   a59b80e6a762b4f0cca6225d431fc538
#
_cell.length_a   1.000
_cell.length_b   1.000
_cell.length_c   1.000
_cell.angle_alpha   90.00
_cell.angle_beta   90.00
_cell.angle_gamma   90.00
#
_symmetry.space_group_name_H-M   'P 1'
#
loop_
_entity.id
_entity.type
_entity.pdbx_description
1 polymer ?
#
loop_
_entity_poly.entity_id
_entity_poly.type
_entity_poly.pdbx_seq_one_letter_code
_entity_poly.pdbx_strand_id
1 'polypeptide(L)'
;MLSGCFGLLLLLPLVCCVPSPSRSPSRLCRRCCDQQDSPAATAQYQMPEVRTVINMTILKGDKGDKGDKGTPGKPGLEGPPGYRGPMGSKGSKGQAGAPGDACKIPHSSFSVGRRKSLHSLDYYQALVFDTVFVNLYEHFNMFKGKFYCYVPGIYFFNVNIHTWNFKETYLHLMHNDKEQVILYAQPSERSIMQSQSVMLDLALNDEVWVRLYKRERENAIYSDDVDVYITFNGYLVAPSIQ
;
A
#
# COMPACT_ATOMS: atom_id res chain seq x y z
N MET A 1 8.03 5.90 -69.89
CA MET A 1 9.12 4.91 -69.99
C MET A 1 9.76 4.83 -68.64
N LEU A 2 9.71 3.63 -68.03
CA LEU A 2 10.53 3.06 -66.96
C LEU A 2 10.61 3.86 -65.65
N SER A 3 9.79 3.65 -64.66
CA SER A 3 9.73 2.59 -63.64
C SER A 3 11.08 2.28 -63.01
N GLY A 4 11.25 2.68 -61.77
CA GLY A 4 12.37 2.32 -60.88
C GLY A 4 11.88 2.32 -59.43
N CYS A 5 11.31 1.16 -58.96
CA CYS A 5 11.07 0.88 -57.55
C CYS A 5 12.39 0.65 -56.85
N PHE A 6 12.75 1.49 -55.90
CA PHE A 6 13.78 1.19 -54.91
C PHE A 6 13.11 0.72 -53.64
N GLY A 7 13.16 -0.58 -53.42
CA GLY A 7 12.77 -1.21 -52.15
C GLY A 7 13.83 -0.92 -51.08
N LEU A 8 13.42 -0.22 -50.01
CA LEU A 8 14.24 -0.02 -48.84
C LEU A 8 14.00 -1.16 -47.84
N LEU A 9 14.94 -2.12 -47.81
CA LEU A 9 14.99 -3.16 -46.79
C LEU A 9 15.42 -2.54 -45.47
N LEU A 10 14.46 -2.40 -44.55
CA LEU A 10 14.74 -2.06 -43.15
C LEU A 10 15.23 -3.32 -42.39
N LEU A 11 16.53 -3.39 -42.19
CA LEU A 11 17.17 -4.32 -41.28
C LEU A 11 16.89 -3.87 -39.82
N LEU A 12 16.00 -4.55 -39.14
CA LEU A 12 15.82 -4.42 -37.69
C LEU A 12 16.98 -5.14 -36.98
N PRO A 13 17.70 -4.48 -36.03
CA PRO A 13 18.67 -5.19 -35.21
C PRO A 13 17.93 -6.06 -34.18
N LEU A 14 18.27 -7.35 -34.15
CA LEU A 14 17.95 -8.25 -33.04
C LEU A 14 18.66 -7.75 -31.78
N VAL A 15 17.90 -7.17 -30.87
CA VAL A 15 18.39 -6.90 -29.51
C VAL A 15 18.38 -8.20 -28.74
N CYS A 16 19.54 -8.82 -28.56
CA CYS A 16 19.73 -9.90 -27.59
C CYS A 16 19.48 -9.36 -26.18
N CYS A 17 18.41 -9.81 -25.56
CA CYS A 17 18.21 -9.65 -24.11
C CYS A 17 19.28 -10.49 -23.37
N VAL A 18 20.30 -9.83 -22.84
CA VAL A 18 21.20 -10.42 -21.84
C VAL A 18 20.48 -10.43 -20.51
N PRO A 19 20.31 -11.58 -19.84
CA PRO A 19 19.70 -11.57 -18.50
C PRO A 19 20.68 -10.96 -17.49
N SER A 20 20.27 -9.85 -16.86
CA SER A 20 20.96 -9.26 -15.72
C SER A 20 20.96 -10.22 -14.54
N PRO A 21 22.05 -10.28 -13.74
CA PRO A 21 22.10 -11.14 -12.56
C PRO A 21 21.03 -10.70 -11.55
N SER A 22 20.17 -11.65 -11.19
CA SER A 22 19.11 -11.50 -10.20
C SER A 22 19.72 -11.10 -8.85
N ARG A 23 19.49 -9.85 -8.42
CA ARG A 23 19.63 -9.48 -7.02
C ARG A 23 18.56 -10.25 -6.24
N SER A 24 18.99 -11.08 -5.31
CA SER A 24 18.10 -11.75 -4.36
C SER A 24 17.30 -10.69 -3.60
N PRO A 25 15.97 -10.80 -3.58
CA PRO A 25 15.16 -9.87 -2.80
C PRO A 25 15.43 -10.08 -1.32
N SER A 26 15.74 -8.99 -0.62
CA SER A 26 15.82 -8.92 0.83
C SER A 26 14.53 -9.50 1.44
N ARG A 27 14.69 -10.28 2.51
CA ARG A 27 13.60 -10.96 3.24
C ARG A 27 12.75 -9.93 4.01
N LEU A 28 12.02 -9.06 3.32
CA LEU A 28 11.10 -8.13 3.94
C LEU A 28 9.66 -8.61 3.66
N CYS A 29 8.99 -8.97 4.74
CA CYS A 29 7.53 -9.14 4.84
C CYS A 29 6.83 -10.09 3.85
N ARG A 30 7.46 -11.17 3.41
CA ARG A 30 6.88 -12.10 2.42
C ARG A 30 5.76 -13.00 2.94
N ARG A 31 5.48 -13.01 4.25
CA ARG A 31 4.47 -13.93 4.84
C ARG A 31 3.10 -13.32 5.13
N CYS A 32 2.95 -12.00 5.00
CA CYS A 32 1.65 -11.38 5.25
C CYS A 32 0.83 -11.05 4.01
N CYS A 33 1.43 -11.08 2.80
CA CYS A 33 0.76 -10.65 1.56
C CYS A 33 0.78 -11.67 0.42
N ASP A 34 1.30 -12.90 0.62
CA ASP A 34 1.20 -13.94 -0.39
C ASP A 34 -0.21 -14.57 -0.40
N GLN A 35 -1.20 -13.82 -0.85
CA GLN A 35 -2.32 -14.42 -1.55
C GLN A 35 -1.83 -14.69 -2.97
N GLN A 36 -1.41 -15.92 -3.19
CA GLN A 36 -1.17 -16.44 -4.53
C GLN A 36 -2.46 -16.33 -5.35
N ASP A 37 -2.41 -15.53 -6.39
CA ASP A 37 -3.38 -15.57 -7.49
C ASP A 37 -3.34 -16.97 -8.12
N SER A 38 -4.33 -17.77 -7.81
CA SER A 38 -4.63 -18.98 -8.58
C SER A 38 -5.81 -18.71 -9.50
N PRO A 39 -5.73 -19.14 -10.78
CA PRO A 39 -6.81 -18.96 -11.72
C PRO A 39 -8.04 -19.74 -11.25
N ALA A 40 -9.21 -19.16 -11.48
CA ALA A 40 -10.52 -19.65 -11.10
C ALA A 40 -10.73 -21.12 -11.46
N ALA A 41 -10.64 -21.98 -10.45
CA ALA A 41 -11.27 -23.28 -10.43
C ALA A 41 -12.10 -23.35 -9.16
N THR A 42 -13.38 -23.62 -9.30
CA THR A 42 -14.32 -23.95 -8.25
C THR A 42 -13.78 -25.15 -7.45
N ALA A 43 -12.94 -24.89 -6.47
CA ALA A 43 -12.50 -25.88 -5.49
C ALA A 43 -13.13 -25.51 -4.16
N GLN A 44 -13.95 -26.43 -3.66
CA GLN A 44 -14.44 -26.44 -2.28
C GLN A 44 -13.26 -26.19 -1.34
N TYR A 45 -13.38 -25.14 -0.56
CA TYR A 45 -12.40 -24.76 0.45
C TYR A 45 -12.45 -25.84 1.56
N GLN A 46 -11.64 -26.88 1.41
CA GLN A 46 -11.33 -27.79 2.52
C GLN A 46 -10.23 -27.10 3.33
N MET A 47 -10.59 -26.65 4.52
CA MET A 47 -9.59 -26.20 5.49
C MET A 47 -8.59 -27.35 5.70
N PRO A 48 -7.28 -27.09 5.60
CA PRO A 48 -6.30 -28.13 5.93
C PRO A 48 -6.45 -28.49 7.41
N GLU A 49 -6.79 -29.76 7.66
CA GLU A 49 -6.79 -30.31 9.00
C GLU A 49 -5.33 -30.39 9.48
N VAL A 50 -4.95 -29.46 10.34
CA VAL A 50 -3.63 -29.49 10.96
C VAL A 50 -3.64 -30.57 12.02
N ARG A 51 -3.19 -31.76 11.69
CA ARG A 51 -2.94 -32.81 12.67
C ARG A 51 -1.52 -32.61 13.24
N THR A 52 -1.46 -32.20 14.48
CA THR A 52 -0.20 -32.22 15.24
C THR A 52 0.12 -33.67 15.59
N VAL A 53 1.04 -34.27 14.85
CA VAL A 53 1.62 -35.57 15.22
C VAL A 53 2.74 -35.31 16.24
N ILE A 54 2.45 -35.53 17.49
CA ILE A 54 3.47 -35.50 18.55
C ILE A 54 4.16 -36.85 18.56
N ASN A 55 5.42 -36.90 18.13
CA ASN A 55 6.22 -38.10 18.26
C ASN A 55 6.64 -38.27 19.73
N MET A 56 5.94 -39.11 20.44
CA MET A 56 6.17 -39.37 21.89
C MET A 56 7.54 -39.97 22.20
N THR A 57 8.23 -40.51 21.18
CA THR A 57 9.59 -41.04 21.38
C THR A 57 10.63 -39.93 21.62
N ILE A 58 10.38 -38.72 21.18
CA ILE A 58 11.29 -37.59 21.39
C ILE A 58 11.19 -37.04 22.83
N LEU A 59 10.07 -37.30 23.52
CA LEU A 59 9.83 -36.82 24.88
C LEU A 59 10.28 -37.78 25.97
N LYS A 60 10.70 -38.99 25.60
CA LYS A 60 11.18 -39.99 26.53
C LYS A 60 12.71 -39.96 26.52
N GLY A 61 13.31 -39.43 27.54
CA GLY A 61 14.76 -39.50 27.74
C GLY A 61 15.23 -40.97 27.80
N ASP A 62 16.45 -41.17 27.33
CA ASP A 62 17.06 -42.50 27.35
C ASP A 62 17.03 -43.09 28.77
N LYS A 63 16.76 -44.38 28.82
CA LYS A 63 16.79 -45.10 30.10
C LYS A 63 18.25 -45.16 30.55
N GLY A 64 18.54 -44.61 31.73
CA GLY A 64 19.88 -44.63 32.30
C GLY A 64 20.46 -46.04 32.36
N ASP A 65 21.78 -46.12 32.15
CA ASP A 65 22.50 -47.36 32.15
C ASP A 65 22.31 -48.15 33.43
N LYS A 66 22.25 -49.47 33.29
CA LYS A 66 22.13 -50.36 34.42
C LYS A 66 23.43 -50.34 35.23
N GLY A 67 23.35 -49.88 36.47
CA GLY A 67 24.50 -49.83 37.36
C GLY A 67 25.17 -51.20 37.54
N ASP A 68 26.49 -51.19 37.69
CA ASP A 68 27.31 -52.39 37.85
C ASP A 68 26.87 -53.20 39.09
N LYS A 69 26.97 -54.51 38.92
CA LYS A 69 26.62 -55.46 39.98
C LYS A 69 27.63 -55.39 41.13
N GLY A 70 27.18 -54.86 42.24
CA GLY A 70 28.04 -54.79 43.45
C GLY A 70 28.52 -56.17 43.95
N THR A 71 29.76 -56.20 44.48
CA THR A 71 30.35 -57.38 45.06
C THR A 71 29.53 -57.90 46.21
N PRO A 72 29.35 -59.20 46.33
CA PRO A 72 28.52 -59.80 47.44
C PRO A 72 29.09 -59.44 48.80
N GLY A 73 28.32 -58.66 49.55
CA GLY A 73 28.63 -58.41 50.94
C GLY A 73 28.16 -59.56 51.83
N LYS A 74 28.79 -59.70 53.02
CA LYS A 74 28.38 -60.67 54.00
C LYS A 74 26.92 -60.47 54.40
N PRO A 75 26.12 -61.58 54.61
CA PRO A 75 24.72 -61.47 54.90
C PRO A 75 24.49 -60.76 56.24
N GLY A 76 24.00 -59.54 56.16
CA GLY A 76 23.40 -58.85 57.29
C GLY A 76 21.90 -58.84 57.10
N LEU A 77 21.17 -58.87 58.21
CA LEU A 77 19.69 -58.77 58.21
C LEU A 77 19.31 -57.51 57.46
N GLU A 78 18.67 -57.71 56.31
CA GLU A 78 18.22 -56.64 55.39
C GLU A 78 17.08 -55.85 56.08
N GLY A 79 17.31 -54.58 56.37
CA GLY A 79 16.26 -53.68 56.84
C GLY A 79 15.20 -53.48 55.76
N PRO A 80 13.97 -53.08 56.11
CA PRO A 80 12.90 -52.84 55.13
C PRO A 80 13.35 -51.75 54.13
N PRO A 81 13.07 -51.93 52.85
CA PRO A 81 13.44 -50.94 51.81
C PRO A 81 12.83 -49.58 52.16
N GLY A 82 13.65 -48.55 52.11
CA GLY A 82 13.23 -47.14 52.27
C GLY A 82 12.15 -46.76 51.27
N TYR A 83 11.21 -45.93 51.71
CA TYR A 83 10.19 -45.40 50.79
C TYR A 83 10.83 -44.71 49.60
N ARG A 84 10.29 -44.98 48.42
CA ARG A 84 10.69 -44.31 47.17
C ARG A 84 10.51 -42.80 47.34
N GLY A 85 11.55 -42.02 47.07
CA GLY A 85 11.48 -40.56 47.10
C GLY A 85 10.37 -40.04 46.19
N PRO A 86 9.78 -38.88 46.50
CA PRO A 86 8.76 -38.28 45.69
C PRO A 86 9.30 -37.99 44.29
N MET A 87 8.45 -38.17 43.27
CA MET A 87 8.80 -37.85 41.89
C MET A 87 9.15 -36.35 41.76
N GLY A 88 10.24 -36.03 41.11
CA GLY A 88 10.62 -34.64 40.85
C GLY A 88 9.50 -33.85 40.18
N SER A 89 9.38 -32.59 40.54
CA SER A 89 8.39 -31.71 39.95
C SER A 89 8.57 -31.61 38.43
N LYS A 90 7.45 -31.58 37.68
CA LYS A 90 7.47 -31.36 36.22
C LYS A 90 8.15 -30.03 35.90
N GLY A 91 9.09 -30.01 34.99
CA GLY A 91 9.72 -28.76 34.50
C GLY A 91 8.68 -27.73 34.07
N SER A 92 8.98 -26.46 34.30
CA SER A 92 8.12 -25.36 33.88
C SER A 92 7.97 -25.35 32.35
N LYS A 93 6.78 -24.95 31.86
CA LYS A 93 6.55 -24.75 30.43
C LYS A 93 7.51 -23.69 29.90
N GLY A 94 8.15 -23.95 28.76
CA GLY A 94 8.98 -22.96 28.08
C GLY A 94 8.21 -21.65 27.84
N GLN A 95 8.93 -20.54 27.87
CA GLN A 95 8.37 -19.22 27.60
C GLN A 95 7.80 -19.19 26.16
N ALA A 96 6.66 -18.53 25.99
CA ALA A 96 6.12 -18.28 24.65
C ALA A 96 7.13 -17.46 23.84
N GLY A 97 7.30 -17.79 22.58
CA GLY A 97 8.11 -16.99 21.66
C GLY A 97 7.61 -15.54 21.60
N ALA A 98 8.53 -14.61 21.37
CA ALA A 98 8.15 -13.22 21.15
C ALA A 98 7.12 -13.12 20.02
N PRO A 99 6.10 -12.22 20.14
CA PRO A 99 5.22 -11.93 19.01
C PRO A 99 6.07 -11.50 17.80
N GLY A 100 5.72 -11.96 16.61
CA GLY A 100 6.35 -11.47 15.38
C GLY A 100 6.13 -9.97 15.25
N ASP A 101 7.09 -9.27 14.65
CA ASP A 101 6.95 -7.86 14.35
C ASP A 101 5.71 -7.64 13.46
N ALA A 102 4.83 -6.74 13.88
CA ALA A 102 3.68 -6.38 13.08
C ALA A 102 4.17 -5.69 11.80
N CYS A 103 3.85 -6.27 10.65
CA CYS A 103 4.12 -5.65 9.35
C CYS A 103 3.26 -4.40 9.22
N LYS A 104 3.83 -3.24 9.49
CA LYS A 104 3.15 -1.95 9.33
C LYS A 104 3.19 -1.58 7.86
N ILE A 105 2.08 -1.82 7.15
CA ILE A 105 1.92 -1.31 5.79
C ILE A 105 1.67 0.20 5.92
N PRO A 106 2.49 1.05 5.32
CA PRO A 106 2.24 2.48 5.36
C PRO A 106 0.99 2.81 4.54
N HIS A 107 0.15 3.67 5.08
CA HIS A 107 -1.07 4.14 4.44
C HIS A 107 -1.04 5.65 4.30
N SER A 108 -1.60 6.15 3.21
CA SER A 108 -1.80 7.58 2.99
C SER A 108 -3.01 7.75 2.09
N SER A 109 -4.01 8.50 2.54
CA SER A 109 -5.17 8.81 1.73
C SER A 109 -5.88 10.05 2.24
N PHE A 110 -6.52 10.76 1.32
CA PHE A 110 -7.41 11.87 1.63
C PHE A 110 -8.58 11.91 0.65
N SER A 111 -9.66 12.50 1.12
CA SER A 111 -10.84 12.87 0.33
C SER A 111 -11.39 14.15 0.92
N VAL A 112 -11.41 15.20 0.12
CA VAL A 112 -11.83 16.54 0.52
C VAL A 112 -12.82 17.11 -0.47
N GLY A 113 -13.68 17.98 0.02
CA GLY A 113 -14.73 18.62 -0.76
C GLY A 113 -14.74 20.14 -0.62
N ARG A 114 -15.34 20.80 -1.59
CA ARG A 114 -15.55 22.23 -1.59
C ARG A 114 -16.99 22.55 -1.94
N ARG A 115 -17.64 23.34 -1.10
CA ARG A 115 -19.01 23.83 -1.28
C ARG A 115 -19.10 25.22 -1.89
N LYS A 116 -17.99 25.95 -1.92
CA LYS A 116 -17.98 27.34 -2.41
C LYS A 116 -17.50 27.41 -3.84
N SER A 117 -18.21 28.16 -4.64
CA SER A 117 -17.77 28.50 -5.98
C SER A 117 -16.44 29.29 -5.97
N LEU A 118 -15.76 29.34 -7.10
CA LEU A 118 -14.51 30.08 -7.25
C LEU A 118 -14.45 30.72 -8.63
N HIS A 119 -14.14 32.02 -8.67
CA HIS A 119 -13.84 32.75 -9.90
C HIS A 119 -12.33 33.02 -9.97
N SER A 120 -11.81 33.03 -11.18
CA SER A 120 -10.41 33.36 -11.42
C SER A 120 -10.11 34.81 -11.07
N LEU A 121 -8.91 35.04 -10.57
CA LEU A 121 -8.30 36.35 -10.35
C LEU A 121 -7.14 36.55 -11.31
N ASP A 122 -6.48 37.71 -11.26
CA ASP A 122 -5.34 38.03 -12.14
C ASP A 122 -4.08 37.17 -11.87
N TYR A 123 -4.18 36.28 -10.90
CA TYR A 123 -3.11 35.35 -10.53
C TYR A 123 -3.64 33.92 -10.38
N TYR A 124 -2.75 32.94 -10.42
CA TYR A 124 -3.07 31.54 -10.16
C TYR A 124 -3.50 31.32 -8.72
N GLN A 125 -4.58 30.57 -8.53
CA GLN A 125 -5.13 30.29 -7.22
C GLN A 125 -5.08 28.82 -6.90
N ALA A 126 -4.56 28.46 -5.73
CA ALA A 126 -4.75 27.12 -5.20
C ALA A 126 -6.23 26.90 -4.85
N LEU A 127 -6.77 25.75 -5.23
CA LEU A 127 -8.11 25.34 -4.83
C LEU A 127 -8.08 24.86 -3.37
N VAL A 128 -8.68 25.66 -2.50
CA VAL A 128 -8.81 25.35 -1.08
C VAL A 128 -10.15 24.63 -0.85
N PHE A 129 -10.16 23.63 0.00
CA PHE A 129 -11.32 22.80 0.33
C PHE A 129 -11.84 23.15 1.73
N ASP A 130 -13.14 22.98 1.95
CA ASP A 130 -13.81 23.32 3.21
C ASP A 130 -14.45 22.11 3.91
N THR A 131 -14.48 20.97 3.26
CA THR A 131 -15.09 19.74 3.76
C THR A 131 -14.07 18.61 3.75
N VAL A 132 -13.95 17.89 4.86
CA VAL A 132 -13.09 16.70 4.98
C VAL A 132 -13.98 15.48 5.06
N PHE A 133 -13.80 14.52 4.15
CA PHE A 133 -14.39 13.18 4.23
C PHE A 133 -13.40 12.20 4.87
N VAL A 134 -12.14 12.22 4.40
CA VAL A 134 -11.04 11.44 4.92
C VAL A 134 -9.75 12.27 4.84
N ASN A 135 -8.91 12.23 5.86
CA ASN A 135 -7.57 12.81 5.83
C ASN A 135 -6.68 12.03 6.80
N LEU A 136 -6.12 10.92 6.33
CA LEU A 136 -5.26 10.07 7.15
C LEU A 136 -3.95 10.80 7.47
N TYR A 137 -3.63 10.85 8.76
CA TYR A 137 -2.41 11.45 9.31
C TYR A 137 -2.22 12.93 8.93
N GLU A 138 -3.32 13.62 8.55
CA GLU A 138 -3.31 15.02 8.15
C GLU A 138 -2.37 15.35 6.97
N HIS A 139 -2.16 14.38 6.08
CA HIS A 139 -1.30 14.54 4.91
C HIS A 139 -1.84 15.59 3.91
N PHE A 140 -3.13 15.93 3.98
CA PHE A 140 -3.72 17.02 3.21
C PHE A 140 -3.87 18.27 4.08
N ASN A 141 -3.23 19.36 3.68
CA ASN A 141 -3.34 20.65 4.37
C ASN A 141 -4.55 21.42 3.83
N MET A 142 -5.63 21.50 4.61
CA MET A 142 -6.89 22.17 4.24
C MET A 142 -6.71 23.68 3.99
N PHE A 143 -5.80 24.35 4.71
CA PHE A 143 -5.59 25.80 4.59
C PHE A 143 -4.86 26.17 3.30
N LYS A 144 -3.95 25.31 2.85
CA LYS A 144 -3.19 25.52 1.62
C LYS A 144 -3.82 24.84 0.40
N GLY A 145 -4.75 23.89 0.60
CA GLY A 145 -5.34 23.08 -0.46
C GLY A 145 -4.32 22.12 -1.09
N LYS A 146 -3.33 21.63 -0.32
CA LYS A 146 -2.22 20.82 -0.81
C LYS A 146 -2.09 19.52 -0.05
N PHE A 147 -1.87 18.43 -0.78
CA PHE A 147 -1.40 17.16 -0.26
C PHE A 147 0.12 17.18 -0.15
N TYR A 148 0.66 16.63 0.94
CA TYR A 148 2.09 16.45 1.18
C TYR A 148 2.43 14.96 1.25
N CYS A 149 3.41 14.53 0.47
CA CYS A 149 3.85 13.14 0.46
C CYS A 149 4.79 12.86 1.64
N TYR A 150 4.29 12.15 2.65
CA TYR A 150 5.09 11.65 3.77
C TYR A 150 5.46 10.16 3.61
N VAL A 151 4.83 9.46 2.68
CA VAL A 151 5.14 8.08 2.33
C VAL A 151 5.46 8.03 0.85
N PRO A 152 6.73 7.95 0.44
CA PRO A 152 7.11 7.86 -0.96
C PRO A 152 6.46 6.66 -1.66
N GLY A 153 6.05 6.84 -2.91
CA GLY A 153 5.43 5.79 -3.68
C GLY A 153 4.50 6.26 -4.78
N ILE A 154 3.80 5.31 -5.37
CA ILE A 154 2.84 5.57 -6.43
C ILE A 154 1.49 5.92 -5.80
N TYR A 155 0.97 7.08 -6.17
CA TYR A 155 -0.32 7.59 -5.73
C TYR A 155 -1.31 7.71 -6.88
N PHE A 156 -2.56 7.44 -6.60
CA PHE A 156 -3.68 7.79 -7.47
C PHE A 156 -4.34 9.06 -6.98
N PHE A 157 -4.61 9.99 -7.89
CA PHE A 157 -5.36 11.22 -7.64
C PHE A 157 -6.54 11.33 -8.59
N ASN A 158 -7.64 11.88 -8.07
CA ASN A 158 -8.83 12.19 -8.85
C ASN A 158 -9.42 13.53 -8.42
N VAL A 159 -9.72 14.37 -9.37
CA VAL A 159 -10.38 15.68 -9.18
C VAL A 159 -11.70 15.67 -9.92
N ASN A 160 -12.78 16.00 -9.23
CA ASN A 160 -14.09 16.23 -9.83
C ASN A 160 -14.47 17.69 -9.59
N ILE A 161 -14.93 18.35 -10.63
CA ILE A 161 -15.38 19.74 -10.60
C ILE A 161 -16.71 19.87 -11.30
N HIS A 162 -17.46 20.89 -10.93
CA HIS A 162 -18.68 21.31 -11.61
C HIS A 162 -18.40 22.60 -12.36
N THR A 163 -18.70 22.64 -13.66
CA THR A 163 -18.50 23.82 -14.48
C THR A 163 -19.56 24.88 -14.14
N TRP A 164 -19.28 26.11 -14.50
CA TRP A 164 -20.24 27.22 -14.35
C TRP A 164 -20.80 27.60 -15.71
N ASN A 165 -22.13 27.79 -15.79
CA ASN A 165 -22.80 28.22 -17.03
C ASN A 165 -22.14 29.49 -17.60
N PHE A 166 -21.89 29.50 -18.89
CA PHE A 166 -21.28 30.60 -19.63
C PHE A 166 -19.86 31.00 -19.21
N LYS A 167 -19.23 30.20 -18.30
CA LYS A 167 -17.85 30.43 -17.89
C LYS A 167 -16.95 29.30 -18.39
N GLU A 168 -15.73 29.64 -18.72
CA GLU A 168 -14.69 28.66 -18.99
C GLU A 168 -14.25 27.97 -17.70
N THR A 169 -13.90 26.72 -17.79
CA THR A 169 -13.30 25.98 -16.69
C THR A 169 -11.90 25.55 -17.10
N TYR A 170 -10.89 26.02 -16.38
CA TYR A 170 -9.51 25.70 -16.66
C TYR A 170 -8.70 25.55 -15.36
N LEU A 171 -8.43 24.30 -15.00
CA LEU A 171 -7.67 23.96 -13.81
C LEU A 171 -6.50 23.04 -14.17
N HIS A 172 -5.48 23.09 -13.34
CA HIS A 172 -4.33 22.19 -13.40
C HIS A 172 -4.27 21.36 -12.12
N LEU A 173 -4.01 20.07 -12.27
CA LEU A 173 -3.46 19.28 -11.19
C LEU A 173 -1.95 19.43 -11.23
N MET A 174 -1.37 19.87 -10.13
CA MET A 174 0.02 20.23 -9.97
C MET A 174 0.76 19.19 -9.17
N HIS A 175 1.97 18.85 -9.58
CA HIS A 175 2.97 18.14 -8.78
C HIS A 175 4.13 19.11 -8.56
N ASN A 176 4.32 19.53 -7.33
CA ASN A 176 5.18 20.65 -6.98
C ASN A 176 4.81 21.89 -7.81
N ASP A 177 5.73 22.42 -8.59
CA ASP A 177 5.52 23.61 -9.44
C ASP A 177 5.15 23.25 -10.90
N LYS A 178 5.04 21.95 -11.22
CA LYS A 178 4.79 21.48 -12.57
C LYS A 178 3.34 20.99 -12.74
N GLU A 179 2.67 21.46 -13.80
CA GLU A 179 1.37 20.93 -14.21
C GLU A 179 1.51 19.49 -14.76
N GLN A 180 0.62 18.62 -14.32
CA GLN A 180 0.58 17.22 -14.74
C GLN A 180 -0.59 16.96 -15.69
N VAL A 181 -1.79 17.35 -15.30
CA VAL A 181 -3.00 17.18 -16.09
C VAL A 181 -3.88 18.43 -16.00
N ILE A 182 -4.70 18.62 -17.01
CA ILE A 182 -5.58 19.76 -17.18
C ILE A 182 -7.03 19.30 -17.12
N LEU A 183 -7.86 20.05 -16.38
CA LEU A 183 -9.31 19.97 -16.43
C LEU A 183 -9.79 21.18 -17.21
N TYR A 184 -10.38 20.96 -18.36
CA TYR A 184 -10.80 22.02 -19.26
C TYR A 184 -12.22 21.79 -19.77
N ALA A 185 -13.03 22.82 -19.72
CA ALA A 185 -14.32 22.86 -20.39
C ALA A 185 -14.57 24.24 -20.98
N GLN A 186 -15.07 24.27 -22.20
CA GLN A 186 -15.48 25.52 -22.87
C GLN A 186 -16.75 26.08 -22.22
N PRO A 187 -16.98 27.40 -22.31
CA PRO A 187 -18.25 28.01 -21.92
C PRO A 187 -19.44 27.29 -22.55
N SER A 188 -20.45 26.97 -21.76
CA SER A 188 -21.66 26.29 -22.22
C SER A 188 -22.87 26.83 -21.47
N GLU A 189 -24.04 26.76 -22.08
CA GLU A 189 -25.31 27.08 -21.43
C GLU A 189 -25.65 26.09 -20.28
N ARG A 190 -25.10 24.89 -20.36
CA ARG A 190 -25.31 23.83 -19.35
C ARG A 190 -24.03 23.55 -18.60
N SER A 191 -24.14 23.56 -17.28
CA SER A 191 -23.05 23.09 -16.44
C SER A 191 -23.01 21.55 -16.44
N ILE A 192 -21.79 21.02 -16.33
CA ILE A 192 -21.52 19.58 -16.31
C ILE A 192 -20.48 19.25 -15.24
N MET A 193 -20.46 17.99 -14.83
CA MET A 193 -19.36 17.46 -14.03
C MET A 193 -18.18 17.11 -14.94
N GLN A 194 -17.00 17.57 -14.58
CA GLN A 194 -15.73 17.19 -15.19
C GLN A 194 -14.90 16.41 -14.19
N SER A 195 -14.25 15.36 -14.66
CA SER A 195 -13.37 14.54 -13.84
C SER A 195 -12.05 14.27 -14.55
N GLN A 196 -10.97 14.33 -13.80
CA GLN A 196 -9.65 13.96 -14.28
C GLN A 196 -8.89 13.17 -13.20
N SER A 197 -8.19 12.13 -13.63
CA SER A 197 -7.40 11.31 -12.74
C SER A 197 -5.99 11.07 -13.29
N VAL A 198 -5.05 10.81 -12.40
CA VAL A 198 -3.65 10.54 -12.75
C VAL A 198 -3.00 9.69 -11.66
N MET A 199 -2.02 8.89 -12.06
CA MET A 199 -1.08 8.26 -11.13
C MET A 199 0.24 9.00 -11.19
N LEU A 200 0.82 9.29 -10.03
CA LEU A 200 2.10 9.96 -9.87
C LEU A 200 3.00 9.15 -8.96
N ASP A 201 4.28 9.05 -9.33
CA ASP A 201 5.33 8.57 -8.44
C ASP A 201 5.85 9.76 -7.64
N LEU A 202 5.68 9.71 -6.31
CA LEU A 202 5.99 10.83 -5.41
C LEU A 202 7.16 10.49 -4.51
N ALA A 203 8.09 11.43 -4.41
CA ALA A 203 9.15 11.43 -3.43
C ALA A 203 8.67 12.03 -2.08
N LEU A 204 9.49 11.85 -1.05
CA LEU A 204 9.22 12.46 0.26
C LEU A 204 9.18 13.99 0.14
N ASN A 205 8.15 14.60 0.73
CA ASN A 205 7.85 16.05 0.72
C ASN A 205 7.35 16.61 -0.62
N ASP A 206 7.08 15.78 -1.62
CA ASP A 206 6.39 16.26 -2.81
C ASP A 206 5.00 16.77 -2.47
N GLU A 207 4.56 17.81 -3.20
CA GLU A 207 3.25 18.43 -3.05
C GLU A 207 2.36 18.13 -4.25
N VAL A 208 1.09 17.77 -4.02
CA VAL A 208 0.08 17.64 -5.08
C VAL A 208 -1.13 18.51 -4.74
N TRP A 209 -1.56 19.32 -5.69
CA TRP A 209 -2.61 20.30 -5.46
C TRP A 209 -3.30 20.70 -6.76
N VAL A 210 -4.45 21.35 -6.64
CA VAL A 210 -5.24 21.83 -7.79
C VAL A 210 -5.11 23.33 -7.88
N ARG A 211 -4.88 23.84 -9.08
CA ARG A 211 -4.70 25.26 -9.37
C ARG A 211 -5.76 25.74 -10.36
N LEU A 212 -6.52 26.76 -9.99
CA LEU A 212 -7.36 27.50 -10.93
C LEU A 212 -6.48 28.44 -11.78
N TYR A 213 -6.66 28.40 -13.11
CA TYR A 213 -5.95 29.28 -14.02
C TYR A 213 -6.34 30.74 -13.79
N LYS A 214 -5.43 31.67 -14.06
CA LYS A 214 -5.66 33.12 -13.88
C LYS A 214 -6.71 33.65 -14.88
N ARG A 215 -7.17 34.90 -14.64
CA ARG A 215 -8.35 35.53 -15.23
C ARG A 215 -8.32 35.74 -16.75
N GLU A 216 -7.25 35.52 -17.45
CA GLU A 216 -7.18 35.75 -18.91
C GLU A 216 -8.39 35.21 -19.70
N ARG A 217 -9.15 34.27 -19.11
CA ARG A 217 -10.28 33.59 -19.72
C ARG A 217 -11.57 33.60 -18.91
N GLU A 218 -11.72 34.46 -17.89
CA GLU A 218 -12.90 34.47 -17.02
C GLU A 218 -13.32 33.09 -16.52
N ASN A 219 -12.36 32.26 -16.15
CA ASN A 219 -12.69 30.91 -15.76
C ASN A 219 -13.22 30.82 -14.33
N ALA A 220 -14.15 29.89 -14.11
CA ALA A 220 -14.81 29.69 -12.83
C ALA A 220 -15.26 28.24 -12.67
N ILE A 221 -15.44 27.85 -11.41
CA ILE A 221 -16.05 26.58 -11.02
C ILE A 221 -17.23 26.86 -10.10
N TYR A 222 -18.30 26.08 -10.31
CA TYR A 222 -19.53 26.24 -9.55
C TYR A 222 -19.57 25.30 -8.36
N SER A 223 -20.07 25.83 -7.25
CA SER A 223 -20.62 25.07 -6.13
C SER A 223 -21.64 25.98 -5.44
N ASP A 224 -22.60 25.42 -4.75
CA ASP A 224 -23.47 26.16 -3.85
C ASP A 224 -23.01 25.90 -2.39
N ASP A 225 -23.47 26.70 -1.47
CA ASP A 225 -23.03 26.60 -0.08
C ASP A 225 -23.63 25.38 0.66
N VAL A 226 -24.46 24.57 -0.01
CA VAL A 226 -25.19 23.43 0.55
C VAL A 226 -24.53 22.12 0.18
N ASP A 227 -24.37 21.85 -1.12
CA ASP A 227 -23.92 20.57 -1.64
C ASP A 227 -22.43 20.60 -2.04
N VAL A 228 -21.79 19.45 -1.94
CA VAL A 228 -20.38 19.28 -2.37
C VAL A 228 -20.35 18.83 -3.81
N TYR A 229 -20.13 19.77 -4.73
CA TYR A 229 -19.96 19.47 -6.16
C TYR A 229 -18.50 19.23 -6.55
N ILE A 230 -17.56 19.75 -5.77
CA ILE A 230 -16.15 19.73 -6.09
C ILE A 230 -15.44 18.84 -5.09
N THR A 231 -14.73 17.81 -5.57
CA THR A 231 -13.96 16.90 -4.71
C THR A 231 -12.55 16.69 -5.23
N PHE A 232 -11.62 16.49 -4.31
CA PHE A 232 -10.27 16.07 -4.60
C PHE A 232 -9.90 14.89 -3.71
N ASN A 233 -9.46 13.81 -4.35
CA ASN A 233 -9.18 12.55 -3.68
C ASN A 233 -7.78 12.06 -4.05
N GLY A 234 -7.12 11.42 -3.12
CA GLY A 234 -5.84 10.77 -3.38
C GLY A 234 -5.55 9.67 -2.38
N TYR A 235 -4.86 8.62 -2.83
CA TYR A 235 -4.43 7.54 -1.98
C TYR A 235 -3.18 6.85 -2.51
N LEU A 236 -2.43 6.28 -1.58
CA LEU A 236 -1.25 5.48 -1.88
C LEU A 236 -1.67 4.14 -2.50
N VAL A 237 -1.18 3.86 -3.71
CA VAL A 237 -1.39 2.59 -4.41
C VAL A 237 -0.32 1.59 -4.00
N ALA A 238 0.94 2.02 -4.02
CA ALA A 238 2.07 1.19 -3.65
C ALA A 238 3.19 2.06 -3.05
N PRO A 239 3.72 1.74 -1.87
CA PRO A 239 4.89 2.44 -1.33
C PRO A 239 6.13 2.11 -2.14
N SER A 240 7.06 3.08 -2.26
CA SER A 240 8.40 2.81 -2.80
C SER A 240 9.14 1.87 -1.86
N ILE A 241 9.67 0.78 -2.40
CA ILE A 241 10.51 -0.16 -1.65
C ILE A 241 11.87 0.52 -1.51
N GLN A 242 12.22 0.93 -0.30
CA GLN A 242 13.58 1.38 0.03
C GLN A 242 14.51 0.19 0.25
#